data_c200d9b02ef64ad396c6c51866a10669
#
_entry.id   c200d9b02ef64ad396c6c51866a10669
#
_cell.length_a   1.000
_cell.length_b   1.000
_cell.length_c   1.000
_cell.angle_alpha   90.00
_cell.angle_beta   90.00
_cell.angle_gamma   90.00
#
_symmetry.space_group_name_H-M   'P 1'
#
loop_
_entity.id
_entity.type
_entity.pdbx_description
1 polymer ?
#
loop_
_entity_poly.entity_id
_entity_poly.type
_entity_poly.pdbx_seq_one_letter_code
_entity_poly.pdbx_strand_id
1 'polypeptide(L)'
;PFTADADTIVVNIGDMLQRLTNHVYPSTTHRVVNPPGEAARKPRYSTPFFLHPNPDFLIETLPGCISADNPNRYPTPITSHDYLLERLREIKLV
;
A
#
# COMPACT_ATOMS: atom_id res chain seq x y z
N PRO A 1 -1.29 14.57 9.54
CA PRO A 1 -0.48 15.30 8.55
C PRO A 1 0.99 14.92 8.67
N PHE A 2 1.65 14.83 7.54
CA PHE A 2 3.07 14.48 7.50
C PHE A 2 3.79 15.39 6.51
N THR A 3 4.95 15.92 6.93
CA THR A 3 5.89 16.63 6.06
C THR A 3 7.26 16.00 6.23
N ALA A 4 7.98 15.84 5.12
CA ALA A 4 9.35 15.30 5.11
C ALA A 4 10.36 16.39 4.78
N ASP A 5 11.53 16.30 5.41
CA ASP A 5 12.68 17.13 5.03
C ASP A 5 13.22 16.73 3.65
N ALA A 6 14.00 17.62 3.02
CA ALA A 6 14.51 17.42 1.67
C ALA A 6 15.33 16.14 1.48
N ASP A 7 15.99 15.66 2.51
CA ASP A 7 16.86 14.47 2.47
C ASP A 7 16.16 13.21 3.00
N THR A 8 14.83 13.23 3.13
CA THR A 8 14.05 12.14 3.71
C THR A 8 13.29 11.40 2.63
N ILE A 9 13.33 10.06 2.66
CA ILE A 9 12.47 9.18 1.88
C ILE A 9 11.38 8.66 2.80
N VAL A 10 10.12 8.83 2.40
CA VAL A 10 8.97 8.33 3.14
C VAL A 10 8.52 7.02 2.53
N VAL A 11 8.41 5.98 3.35
CA VAL A 11 7.93 4.67 2.93
C VAL A 11 6.58 4.39 3.58
N ASN A 12 5.59 4.11 2.76
CA ASN A 12 4.25 3.70 3.21
C ASN A 12 4.05 2.22 2.96
N ILE A 13 3.48 1.52 3.93
CA ILE A 13 3.05 0.14 3.76
C ILE A 13 1.85 0.13 2.81
N GLY A 14 1.93 -0.69 1.76
CA GLY A 14 0.83 -0.87 0.81
C GLY A 14 0.02 -2.14 1.06
N ASP A 15 -1.01 -2.33 0.26
CA ASP A 15 -1.98 -3.42 0.42
C ASP A 15 -1.36 -4.81 0.25
N MET A 16 -0.34 -4.96 -0.61
CA MET A 16 0.32 -6.25 -0.80
C MET A 16 1.07 -6.70 0.44
N LEU A 17 1.79 -5.79 1.09
CA LEU A 17 2.51 -6.11 2.33
C LEU A 17 1.54 -6.32 3.49
N GLN A 18 0.45 -5.54 3.56
CA GLN A 18 -0.63 -5.77 4.52
C GLN A 18 -1.21 -7.18 4.38
N ARG A 19 -1.50 -7.61 3.16
CA ARG A 19 -2.02 -8.94 2.87
C ARG A 19 -1.02 -10.04 3.24
N LEU A 20 0.23 -9.91 2.80
CA LEU A 20 1.30 -10.88 3.08
C LEU A 20 1.51 -11.08 4.58
N THR A 21 1.41 -10.02 5.36
CA THR A 21 1.63 -10.04 6.82
C THR A 21 0.36 -10.17 7.63
N ASN A 22 -0.77 -10.47 7.02
CA ASN A 22 -2.05 -10.61 7.72
C ASN A 22 -2.35 -9.44 8.65
N HIS A 23 -2.11 -8.22 8.16
CA HIS A 23 -2.30 -6.95 8.87
C HIS A 23 -1.34 -6.69 10.05
N VAL A 24 -0.28 -7.48 10.22
CA VAL A 24 0.78 -7.13 11.18
C VAL A 24 1.41 -5.80 10.78
N TYR A 25 1.62 -5.57 9.48
CA TYR A 25 1.94 -4.26 8.92
C TYR A 25 0.74 -3.71 8.14
N PRO A 26 -0.08 -2.86 8.76
CA PRO A 26 -1.28 -2.36 8.11
C PRO A 26 -0.98 -1.30 7.05
N SER A 27 -1.76 -1.32 5.97
CA SER A 27 -1.79 -0.24 4.98
C SER A 27 -2.74 0.85 5.47
N THR A 28 -2.18 1.93 5.97
CA THR A 28 -2.97 3.03 6.52
C THR A 28 -3.64 3.82 5.40
N THR A 29 -4.95 3.93 5.47
CA THR A 29 -5.72 4.75 4.53
C THR A 29 -5.29 6.21 4.64
N HIS A 30 -4.96 6.81 3.52
CA HIS A 30 -4.48 8.18 3.46
C HIS A 30 -4.96 8.87 2.18
N ARG A 31 -4.87 10.18 2.19
CA ARG A 31 -5.20 10.99 1.02
C ARG A 31 -4.29 12.20 0.95
N VAL A 32 -4.19 12.79 -0.23
CA VAL A 32 -3.52 14.07 -0.42
C VAL A 32 -4.53 15.19 -0.13
N VAL A 33 -4.13 16.18 0.63
CA VAL A 33 -4.90 17.38 0.89
C VAL A 33 -4.14 18.60 0.38
N ASN A 34 -4.88 19.59 -0.11
CA ASN A 34 -4.27 20.83 -0.54
C ASN A 34 -3.76 21.62 0.69
N PRO A 35 -2.57 22.22 0.61
CA PRO A 35 -2.09 23.11 1.67
C PRO A 35 -2.96 24.35 1.75
N PRO A 36 -3.04 25.02 2.92
CA PRO A 36 -3.80 26.26 3.06
C PRO A 36 -3.08 27.47 2.45
N GLY A 37 -3.84 28.54 2.16
CA GLY A 37 -3.34 29.85 1.78
C GLY A 37 -2.66 29.90 0.42
N GLU A 38 -1.61 30.70 0.30
CA GLU A 38 -0.88 30.92 -0.96
C GLU A 38 -0.23 29.65 -1.51
N ALA A 39 0.16 28.72 -0.65
CA ALA A 39 0.74 27.45 -1.09
C ALA A 39 -0.22 26.62 -1.96
N ALA A 40 -1.53 26.78 -1.77
CA ALA A 40 -2.54 26.11 -2.59
C ALA A 40 -2.58 26.60 -4.03
N ARG A 41 -2.03 27.78 -4.31
CA ARG A 41 -2.00 28.40 -5.65
C ARG A 41 -0.74 28.06 -6.45
N LYS A 42 0.21 27.38 -5.85
CA LYS A 42 1.48 26.98 -6.48
C LYS A 42 1.42 25.54 -6.95
N PRO A 43 2.00 25.21 -8.11
CA PRO A 43 2.10 23.84 -8.55
C PRO A 43 2.97 23.03 -7.57
N ARG A 44 2.59 21.78 -7.35
CA ARG A 44 3.31 20.83 -6.51
C ARG A 44 3.40 19.49 -7.21
N TYR A 45 4.61 19.02 -7.40
CA TYR A 45 4.87 17.71 -8.00
C TYR A 45 5.04 16.66 -6.91
N SER A 46 4.56 15.45 -7.20
CA SER A 46 4.75 14.27 -6.36
C SER A 46 5.09 13.09 -7.26
N THR A 47 6.11 12.34 -6.88
CA THR A 47 6.58 11.19 -7.65
C THR A 47 6.63 9.97 -6.74
N PRO A 48 5.51 9.25 -6.59
CA PRO A 48 5.51 8.00 -5.83
C PRO A 48 6.23 6.91 -6.61
N PHE A 49 6.94 6.06 -5.88
CA PHE A 49 7.53 4.85 -6.39
C PHE A 49 6.81 3.65 -5.78
N PHE A 50 6.14 2.86 -6.60
CA PHE A 50 5.43 1.67 -6.16
C PHE A 50 6.35 0.45 -6.25
N LEU A 51 6.74 -0.08 -5.09
CA LEU A 51 7.52 -1.31 -5.01
C LEU A 51 6.57 -2.51 -4.94
N HIS A 52 6.64 -3.37 -5.94
CA HIS A 52 5.86 -4.60 -6.01
C HIS A 52 6.77 -5.83 -6.02
N PRO A 53 6.30 -6.98 -5.49
CA PRO A 53 6.94 -8.26 -5.79
C PRO A 53 6.92 -8.55 -7.30
N ASN A 54 7.68 -9.54 -7.75
CA ASN A 54 7.59 -10.01 -9.12
C ASN A 54 6.13 -10.39 -9.45
N PRO A 55 5.68 -10.23 -10.71
CA PRO A 55 4.29 -10.50 -11.08
C PRO A 55 3.80 -11.90 -10.74
N ASP A 56 4.66 -12.89 -10.83
CA ASP A 56 4.38 -14.30 -10.53
C ASP A 56 4.54 -14.67 -9.04
N PHE A 57 4.98 -13.72 -8.21
CA PHE A 57 5.11 -13.96 -6.78
C PHE A 57 3.74 -14.26 -6.17
N LEU A 58 3.62 -15.38 -5.48
CA LEU A 58 2.39 -15.76 -4.79
C LEU A 58 2.34 -15.09 -3.43
N ILE A 59 1.36 -14.21 -3.25
CA ILE A 59 1.11 -13.55 -1.96
C ILE A 59 0.30 -14.52 -1.10
N GLU A 60 1.00 -15.25 -0.27
CA GLU A 60 0.45 -16.18 0.68
C GLU A 60 0.77 -15.69 2.09
N THR A 61 -0.23 -15.68 2.97
CA THR A 61 -0.05 -15.18 4.34
C THR A 61 1.12 -15.89 5.02
N LEU A 62 2.05 -15.10 5.55
CA LEU A 62 3.20 -15.64 6.29
C LEU A 62 2.72 -16.37 7.54
N PRO A 63 3.13 -17.64 7.76
CA PRO A 63 2.68 -18.42 8.91
C PRO A 63 2.95 -17.76 10.26
N GLY A 64 4.07 -17.04 10.38
CA GLY A 64 4.43 -16.30 11.58
C GLY A 64 3.51 -15.11 11.90
N CYS A 65 2.65 -14.72 10.96
CA CYS A 65 1.67 -13.64 11.13
C CYS A 65 0.27 -14.15 11.48
N ILE A 66 0.10 -15.45 11.64
CA ILE A 66 -1.17 -16.08 11.98
C ILE A 66 -1.09 -16.57 13.42
N SER A 67 -2.11 -16.26 14.22
CA SER A 67 -2.25 -16.72 15.62
C SER A 67 -3.71 -16.85 15.99
N ALA A 68 -3.99 -17.33 17.22
CA ALA A 68 -5.35 -17.39 17.76
C ALA A 68 -6.01 -15.99 17.80
N ASP A 69 -5.21 -14.95 18.10
CA ASP A 69 -5.68 -13.56 18.18
C ASP A 69 -5.66 -12.86 16.82
N ASN A 70 -5.00 -13.44 15.82
CA ASN A 70 -4.90 -12.91 14.47
C ASN A 70 -5.08 -14.03 13.43
N PRO A 71 -6.30 -14.54 13.25
CA PRO A 71 -6.57 -15.62 12.32
C PRO A 71 -6.29 -15.19 10.88
N ASN A 72 -5.98 -16.15 10.01
CA ASN A 72 -5.69 -15.89 8.61
C ASN A 72 -6.89 -15.25 7.89
N ARG A 73 -6.74 -13.99 7.48
CA ARG A 73 -7.75 -13.23 6.72
C ARG A 73 -7.77 -13.54 5.23
N TYR A 74 -6.73 -14.17 4.73
CA TYR A 74 -6.51 -14.40 3.30
C TYR A 74 -6.20 -15.87 3.04
N PRO A 75 -7.18 -16.77 3.22
CA PRO A 75 -6.94 -18.21 3.08
C PRO A 75 -6.62 -18.64 1.64
N THR A 76 -7.00 -17.83 0.65
CA THR A 76 -6.72 -18.10 -0.76
C THR A 76 -5.57 -17.21 -1.24
N PRO A 77 -4.39 -17.79 -1.55
CA PRO A 77 -3.28 -17.01 -2.12
C PRO A 77 -3.62 -16.41 -3.48
N ILE A 78 -2.93 -15.32 -3.83
CA ILE A 78 -3.11 -14.63 -5.11
C ILE A 78 -1.74 -14.17 -5.63
N THR A 79 -1.53 -14.16 -6.94
CA THR A 79 -0.28 -13.61 -7.48
C THR A 79 -0.25 -12.09 -7.34
N SER A 80 0.96 -11.52 -7.29
CA SER A 80 1.15 -10.07 -7.26
C SER A 80 0.45 -9.40 -8.44
N HIS A 81 0.58 -9.99 -9.64
CA HIS A 81 -0.06 -9.46 -10.84
C HIS A 81 -1.59 -9.45 -10.74
N ASP A 82 -2.19 -10.56 -10.34
CA ASP A 82 -3.65 -10.66 -10.25
C ASP A 82 -4.21 -9.73 -9.16
N TYR A 83 -3.50 -9.59 -8.04
CA TYR A 83 -3.89 -8.67 -6.99
C TYR A 83 -3.81 -7.21 -7.43
N LEU A 84 -2.76 -6.85 -8.18
CA LEU A 84 -2.67 -5.52 -8.78
C LEU A 84 -3.85 -5.25 -9.72
N LEU A 85 -4.20 -6.19 -10.59
CA LEU A 85 -5.35 -6.05 -11.48
C LEU A 85 -6.67 -5.91 -10.71
N GLU A 86 -6.84 -6.66 -9.63
CA GLU A 86 -8.01 -6.54 -8.76
C GLU A 86 -8.14 -5.12 -8.20
N ARG A 87 -7.04 -4.56 -7.66
CA ARG A 87 -7.01 -3.19 -7.16
C ARG A 87 -7.29 -2.15 -8.24
N LEU A 88 -6.69 -2.30 -9.42
CA LEU A 88 -6.91 -1.39 -10.54
C LEU A 88 -8.36 -1.41 -11.05
N ARG A 89 -9.01 -2.56 -11.05
CA ARG A 89 -10.43 -2.67 -11.39
C ARG A 89 -11.32 -1.96 -10.38
N GLU A 90 -11.03 -2.10 -9.09
CA GLU A 90 -11.79 -1.42 -8.03
C GLU A 90 -11.79 0.09 -8.18
N ILE A 91 -10.68 0.68 -8.59
CA ILE A 91 -10.55 2.11 -8.82
C ILE A 91 -10.83 2.51 -10.28
N LYS A 92 -11.31 1.58 -11.10
CA LYS A 92 -11.72 1.78 -12.50
C LYS A 92 -10.61 2.30 -13.41
N LEU A 93 -9.38 1.82 -13.22
CA LEU A 93 -8.26 2.12 -14.13
C LEU A 93 -8.03 1.05 -15.20
N VAL A 94 -8.66 -0.08 -15.07
CA VAL A 94 -8.69 -1.14 -16.10
C VAL A 94 -10.07 -1.80 -16.18
#